data_fe378a63189b030098adf6412422671a
#
_entry.id   fe378a63189b030098adf6412422671a
#
_cell.length_a   1.000
_cell.length_b   1.000
_cell.length_c   1.000
_cell.angle_alpha   90.00
_cell.angle_beta   90.00
_cell.angle_gamma   90.00
#
_symmetry.space_group_name_H-M   'P 1'
#
loop_
_entity.id
_entity.type
_entity.pdbx_description
1 polymer ?
#
loop_
_entity_poly.entity_id
_entity_poly.type
_entity_poly.pdbx_seq_one_letter_code
_entity_poly.pdbx_strand_id
1 'polypeptide(L)'
;MKSYRKELWFQVPSRRGLVNITPHVEEALKESGIREGMVLVNAMHITASVFINDDETGLHHDYEVWLEKLAPHEPVSQYRHNVGEDNADAHMKRQIMGREVVVAVTNGRLDFGPWEQIFYGEFDGRRKKRVLVKIIGE
;
A
#
# COMPACT_ATOMS: atom_id res chain seq x y z
N MET A 1 22.79 10.88 11.67
CA MET A 1 21.55 10.30 11.11
C MET A 1 20.98 11.22 10.06
N LYS A 2 20.59 10.64 8.93
CA LYS A 2 19.93 11.37 7.85
C LYS A 2 18.44 11.05 7.84
N SER A 3 17.66 11.94 7.24
CA SER A 3 16.22 11.77 7.08
C SER A 3 15.85 12.23 5.67
N TYR A 4 15.00 11.45 5.01
CA TYR A 4 14.51 11.73 3.67
C TYR A 4 13.01 11.48 3.61
N ARG A 5 12.28 12.35 2.91
CA ARG A 5 10.83 12.24 2.79
C ARG A 5 10.42 12.44 1.34
N LYS A 6 9.56 11.56 0.83
CA LYS A 6 9.00 11.68 -0.51
C LYS A 6 7.53 11.30 -0.49
N GLU A 7 6.72 11.98 -1.27
CA GLU A 7 5.33 11.61 -1.51
C GLU A 7 5.19 10.99 -2.90
N LEU A 8 4.51 9.86 -2.96
CA LEU A 8 4.10 9.23 -4.21
C LEU A 8 2.59 9.43 -4.36
N TRP A 9 2.14 9.72 -5.57
CA TRP A 9 0.72 9.93 -5.83
C TRP A 9 0.23 8.89 -6.83
N PHE A 10 -0.91 8.28 -6.53
CA PHE A 10 -1.52 7.26 -7.36
C PHE A 10 -2.97 7.60 -7.61
N GLN A 11 -3.43 7.33 -8.84
CA GLN A 11 -4.83 7.44 -9.22
C GLN A 11 -5.21 6.17 -9.96
N VAL A 12 -5.86 5.24 -9.27
CA VAL A 12 -6.31 3.99 -9.85
C VAL A 12 -7.70 4.23 -10.46
N PRO A 13 -7.89 3.96 -11.76
CA PRO A 13 -9.16 4.31 -12.44
C PRO A 13 -10.33 3.43 -12.04
N SER A 14 -10.08 2.23 -11.55
CA SER A 14 -11.13 1.33 -11.06
C SER A 14 -11.29 1.44 -9.55
N ARG A 15 -12.40 0.89 -9.03
CA ARG A 15 -12.66 0.92 -7.58
C ARG A 15 -11.56 0.23 -6.80
N ARG A 16 -11.08 -0.90 -7.28
CA ARG A 16 -10.02 -1.66 -6.62
C ARG A 16 -8.87 -1.97 -7.57
N GLY A 17 -7.68 -2.04 -7.03
CA GLY A 17 -6.50 -2.39 -7.80
C GLY A 17 -5.28 -2.53 -6.93
N LEU A 18 -4.29 -3.25 -7.42
CA LEU A 18 -2.98 -3.40 -6.78
C LEU A 18 -1.91 -2.84 -7.70
N VAL A 19 -1.01 -2.06 -7.13
CA VAL A 19 0.12 -1.48 -7.88
C VAL A 19 1.41 -1.89 -7.18
N ASN A 20 2.32 -2.55 -7.89
CA ASN A 20 3.66 -2.82 -7.36
C ASN A 20 4.45 -1.51 -7.34
N ILE A 21 4.75 -1.01 -6.15
CA ILE A 21 5.44 0.26 -5.96
C ILE A 21 6.90 0.06 -5.54
N THR A 22 7.39 -1.16 -5.55
CA THR A 22 8.80 -1.45 -5.21
C THR A 22 9.77 -0.57 -5.98
N PRO A 23 9.63 -0.40 -7.32
CA PRO A 23 10.56 0.47 -8.06
C PRO A 23 10.54 1.93 -7.59
N HIS A 24 9.39 2.44 -7.19
CA HIS A 24 9.26 3.82 -6.68
C HIS A 24 10.00 3.97 -5.34
N VAL A 25 9.89 2.96 -4.47
CA VAL A 25 10.57 2.97 -3.18
C VAL A 25 12.08 2.82 -3.35
N GLU A 26 12.51 1.94 -4.25
CA GLU A 26 13.93 1.80 -4.59
C GLU A 26 14.53 3.09 -5.11
N GLU A 27 13.80 3.82 -5.95
CA GLU A 27 14.24 5.11 -6.45
C GLU A 27 14.35 6.16 -5.33
N ALA A 28 13.36 6.19 -4.43
CA ALA A 28 13.41 7.07 -3.25
C ALA A 28 14.61 6.77 -2.37
N LEU A 29 14.92 5.50 -2.16
CA LEU A 29 16.09 5.08 -1.41
C LEU A 29 17.39 5.57 -2.06
N LYS A 30 17.49 5.39 -3.37
CA LYS A 30 18.65 5.87 -4.13
C LYS A 30 18.81 7.38 -4.01
N GLU A 31 17.73 8.15 -4.15
CA GLU A 31 17.74 9.61 -3.99
C GLU A 31 18.18 10.02 -2.60
N SER A 32 17.81 9.25 -1.57
CA SER A 32 18.15 9.57 -0.17
C SER A 32 19.64 9.45 0.14
N GLY A 33 20.35 8.61 -0.59
CA GLY A 33 21.75 8.30 -0.33
C GLY A 33 21.98 7.48 0.96
N ILE A 34 20.90 7.05 1.63
CA ILE A 34 21.02 6.26 2.86
C ILE A 34 21.36 4.82 2.51
N ARG A 35 22.35 4.27 3.21
CA ARG A 35 22.86 2.92 2.97
C ARG A 35 22.53 1.95 4.09
N GLU A 36 22.32 2.44 5.30
CA GLU A 36 21.96 1.63 6.47
C GLU A 36 20.85 2.34 7.22
N GLY A 37 19.73 1.68 7.42
CA GLY A 37 18.60 2.30 8.12
C GLY A 37 17.28 1.58 7.88
N MET A 38 16.20 2.36 7.82
CA MET A 38 14.85 1.83 7.63
C MET A 38 14.04 2.74 6.71
N VAL A 39 13.18 2.12 5.92
CA VAL A 39 12.19 2.80 5.09
C VAL A 39 10.80 2.51 5.64
N LEU A 40 10.05 3.57 5.92
CA LEU A 40 8.61 3.50 6.16
C LEU A 40 7.89 3.81 4.85
N VAL A 41 6.95 2.97 4.45
CA VAL A 41 6.08 3.20 3.29
C VAL A 41 4.64 3.15 3.78
N ASN A 42 3.93 4.27 3.68
CA ASN A 42 2.70 4.49 4.41
C ASN A 42 1.59 5.01 3.50
N ALA A 43 0.47 4.28 3.43
CA ALA A 43 -0.73 4.76 2.74
C ALA A 43 -1.39 5.87 3.57
N MET A 44 -1.51 7.06 2.99
CA MET A 44 -2.01 8.25 3.66
C MET A 44 -3.49 8.50 3.37
N HIS A 45 -4.25 7.44 3.18
CA HIS A 45 -5.68 7.50 2.97
C HIS A 45 -6.37 6.30 3.60
N ILE A 46 -7.48 6.54 4.26
CA ILE A 46 -8.18 5.53 5.08
C ILE A 46 -8.85 4.41 4.27
N THR A 47 -8.86 4.50 2.94
CA THR A 47 -9.39 3.46 2.05
C THR A 47 -8.32 2.83 1.14
N ALA A 48 -7.06 3.08 1.44
CA ALA A 48 -5.92 2.52 0.71
C ALA A 48 -4.96 1.83 1.68
N SER A 49 -4.10 0.99 1.15
CA SER A 49 -3.20 0.14 1.93
C SER A 49 -1.81 0.10 1.32
N VAL A 50 -0.81 -0.16 2.13
CA VAL A 50 0.52 -0.61 1.68
C VAL A 50 0.82 -1.92 2.38
N PHE A 51 1.21 -2.93 1.60
CA PHE A 51 1.54 -4.25 2.14
C PHE A 51 2.66 -4.90 1.33
N ILE A 52 3.24 -5.96 1.85
CA ILE A 52 4.33 -6.69 1.19
C ILE A 52 3.89 -8.14 0.98
N ASN A 53 4.01 -8.61 -0.27
CA ASN A 53 3.83 -10.01 -0.61
C ASN A 53 4.38 -10.26 -2.01
N ASP A 54 4.15 -11.45 -2.54
CA ASP A 54 4.59 -11.87 -3.87
C ASP A 54 3.78 -11.16 -4.97
N ASP A 55 4.44 -10.83 -6.06
CA ASP A 55 3.82 -10.27 -7.26
C ASP A 55 3.48 -11.39 -8.23
N GLU A 56 2.33 -12.04 -8.00
CA GLU A 56 1.88 -13.17 -8.80
C GLU A 56 0.37 -13.02 -9.07
N THR A 57 -0.04 -13.16 -10.31
CA THR A 57 -1.41 -12.84 -10.75
C THR A 57 -2.48 -13.73 -10.10
N GLY A 58 -2.19 -15.00 -9.88
CA GLY A 58 -3.11 -15.90 -9.18
C GLY A 58 -3.34 -15.49 -7.74
N LEU A 59 -2.27 -15.08 -7.06
CA LEU A 59 -2.37 -14.59 -5.69
C LEU A 59 -3.17 -13.29 -5.63
N HIS A 60 -2.96 -12.37 -6.58
CA HIS A 60 -3.74 -11.13 -6.65
C HIS A 60 -5.22 -11.42 -6.84
N HIS A 61 -5.57 -12.37 -7.68
CA HIS A 61 -6.95 -12.83 -7.85
C HIS A 61 -7.50 -13.39 -6.53
N ASP A 62 -6.71 -14.19 -5.84
CA ASP A 62 -7.11 -14.79 -4.57
C ASP A 62 -7.36 -13.74 -3.49
N TYR A 63 -6.54 -12.67 -3.44
CA TYR A 63 -6.81 -11.53 -2.56
C TYR A 63 -8.16 -10.89 -2.84
N GLU A 64 -8.48 -10.68 -4.11
CA GLU A 64 -9.75 -10.06 -4.50
C GLU A 64 -10.94 -10.90 -4.02
N VAL A 65 -10.89 -12.21 -4.25
CA VAL A 65 -11.94 -13.13 -3.80
C VAL A 65 -12.04 -13.15 -2.28
N TRP A 66 -10.90 -13.25 -1.61
CA TRP A 66 -10.84 -13.33 -0.15
C TRP A 66 -11.37 -12.04 0.50
N LEU A 67 -10.94 -10.89 0.03
CA LEU A 67 -11.38 -9.60 0.57
C LEU A 67 -12.89 -9.37 0.35
N GLU A 68 -13.43 -9.79 -0.80
CA GLU A 68 -14.87 -9.69 -1.06
C GLU A 68 -15.69 -10.64 -0.17
N LYS A 69 -15.12 -11.77 0.25
CA LYS A 69 -15.78 -12.65 1.23
C LYS A 69 -15.80 -12.03 2.62
N LEU A 70 -14.70 -11.37 3.02
CA LEU A 70 -14.57 -10.80 4.36
C LEU A 70 -15.32 -9.47 4.49
N ALA A 71 -15.29 -8.65 3.45
CA ALA A 71 -15.91 -7.32 3.45
C ALA A 71 -16.54 -7.08 2.06
N PRO A 72 -17.68 -7.72 1.76
CA PRO A 72 -18.31 -7.56 0.46
C PRO A 72 -18.79 -6.13 0.22
N HIS A 73 -18.58 -5.63 -0.99
CA HIS A 73 -19.07 -4.30 -1.36
C HIS A 73 -20.60 -4.26 -1.40
N GLU A 74 -21.21 -5.28 -2.00
CA GLU A 74 -22.66 -5.37 -2.13
C GLU A 74 -23.26 -6.34 -1.10
N PRO A 75 -24.45 -6.09 -0.57
CA PRO A 75 -25.23 -4.86 -0.76
C PRO A 75 -24.64 -3.71 0.06
N VAL A 76 -24.59 -2.53 -0.55
CA VAL A 76 -24.04 -1.31 0.08
C VAL A 76 -24.74 -0.99 1.40
N SER A 77 -26.05 -1.23 1.44
CA SER A 77 -26.89 -0.94 2.61
C SER A 77 -26.62 -1.82 3.83
N GLN A 78 -25.82 -2.86 3.71
CA GLN A 78 -25.52 -3.73 4.86
C GLN A 78 -24.67 -3.03 5.91
N TYR A 79 -24.00 -1.94 5.55
CA TYR A 79 -23.07 -1.24 6.43
C TYR A 79 -23.69 0.04 6.99
N ARG A 80 -23.55 0.27 8.30
CA ARG A 80 -24.02 1.49 8.94
C ARG A 80 -23.27 2.73 8.50
N HIS A 81 -22.00 2.57 8.08
CA HIS A 81 -21.18 3.66 7.54
C HIS A 81 -21.76 4.22 6.23
N ASN A 82 -22.47 3.40 5.47
CA ASN A 82 -22.93 3.72 4.14
C ASN A 82 -24.27 4.49 4.14
N VAL A 83 -24.29 5.57 4.90
CA VAL A 83 -25.39 6.56 4.85
C VAL A 83 -24.83 7.77 4.10
N GLY A 84 -25.16 7.88 2.82
CA GLY A 84 -24.57 8.90 1.93
C GLY A 84 -23.17 8.54 1.44
N GLU A 85 -22.69 7.34 1.76
CA GLU A 85 -21.39 6.80 1.34
C GLU A 85 -21.59 5.39 0.77
N ASP A 86 -20.56 4.87 0.10
CA ASP A 86 -20.60 3.51 -0.48
C ASP A 86 -19.30 2.73 -0.24
N ASN A 87 -18.50 3.15 0.72
CA ASN A 87 -17.10 2.70 0.84
C ASN A 87 -16.74 2.05 2.18
N ALA A 88 -17.73 1.58 2.94
CA ALA A 88 -17.44 0.90 4.23
C ALA A 88 -16.52 -0.30 4.02
N ASP A 89 -16.75 -1.07 2.97
CA ASP A 89 -15.93 -2.23 2.65
C ASP A 89 -14.47 -1.84 2.36
N ALA A 90 -14.26 -0.67 1.75
CA ALA A 90 -12.91 -0.17 1.48
C ALA A 90 -12.14 0.13 2.75
N HIS A 91 -12.80 0.72 3.76
CA HIS A 91 -12.20 0.94 5.08
C HIS A 91 -11.82 -0.38 5.74
N MET A 92 -12.67 -1.38 5.61
CA MET A 92 -12.42 -2.70 6.21
C MET A 92 -11.31 -3.45 5.49
N LYS A 93 -11.26 -3.39 4.17
CA LYS A 93 -10.18 -3.99 3.37
C LYS A 93 -8.84 -3.35 3.72
N ARG A 94 -8.78 -2.01 3.82
CA ARG A 94 -7.60 -1.30 4.28
C ARG A 94 -7.19 -1.73 5.67
N GLN A 95 -8.13 -1.92 6.58
CA GLN A 95 -7.85 -2.34 7.95
C GLN A 95 -7.20 -3.71 7.99
N ILE A 96 -7.66 -4.63 7.14
CA ILE A 96 -7.11 -5.99 7.04
C ILE A 96 -5.72 -5.98 6.40
N MET A 97 -5.57 -5.27 5.28
CA MET A 97 -4.33 -5.29 4.49
C MET A 97 -3.23 -4.41 5.08
N GLY A 98 -3.59 -3.46 5.91
CA GLY A 98 -2.62 -2.66 6.66
C GLY A 98 -2.39 -1.26 6.09
N ARG A 99 -1.86 -0.40 6.95
CA ARG A 99 -1.59 1.02 6.66
C ARG A 99 -0.20 1.24 6.09
N GLU A 100 0.81 0.55 6.66
CA GLU A 100 2.22 0.80 6.36
C GLU A 100 3.06 -0.46 6.47
N VAL A 101 4.22 -0.37 5.85
CA VAL A 101 5.29 -1.37 6.02
C VAL A 101 6.58 -0.66 6.39
N VAL A 102 7.46 -1.40 7.07
CA VAL A 102 8.82 -0.97 7.35
C VAL A 102 9.76 -2.01 6.76
N VAL A 103 10.74 -1.54 5.98
CA VAL A 103 11.74 -2.39 5.35
C VAL A 103 13.12 -1.94 5.80
N ALA A 104 13.95 -2.89 6.22
CA ALA A 104 15.34 -2.59 6.54
C ALA A 104 16.10 -2.17 5.28
N VAL A 105 17.06 -1.28 5.44
CA VAL A 105 18.01 -0.88 4.39
C VAL A 105 19.38 -1.40 4.78
N THR A 106 19.96 -2.24 3.92
CA THR A 106 21.28 -2.84 4.14
C THR A 106 22.10 -2.67 2.87
N ASN A 107 23.30 -2.11 3.00
CA ASN A 107 24.19 -1.86 1.87
C ASN A 107 23.54 -1.07 0.72
N GLY A 108 22.67 -0.11 1.06
CA GLY A 108 22.01 0.73 0.09
C GLY A 108 20.87 0.06 -0.66
N ARG A 109 20.37 -1.06 -0.18
CA ARG A 109 19.28 -1.82 -0.80
C ARG A 109 18.18 -2.12 0.21
N LEU A 110 16.97 -2.27 -0.30
CA LEU A 110 15.87 -2.81 0.49
C LEU A 110 16.19 -4.28 0.82
N ASP A 111 16.19 -4.61 2.10
CA ASP A 111 16.57 -5.93 2.58
C ASP A 111 15.33 -6.81 2.64
N PHE A 112 15.05 -7.46 1.51
CA PHE A 112 13.87 -8.29 1.32
C PHE A 112 14.16 -9.77 1.50
N GLY A 113 13.17 -10.50 1.98
CA GLY A 113 13.10 -11.95 1.81
C GLY A 113 12.75 -12.30 0.36
N PRO A 114 12.85 -13.58 -0.01
CA PRO A 114 12.50 -14.00 -1.37
C PRO A 114 11.06 -13.60 -1.75
N TRP A 115 10.89 -13.10 -2.97
CA TRP A 115 9.59 -12.75 -3.56
C TRP A 115 8.84 -11.59 -2.90
N GLU A 116 9.43 -10.93 -1.90
CA GLU A 116 8.79 -9.76 -1.28
C GLU A 116 8.79 -8.56 -2.24
N GLN A 117 7.60 -8.00 -2.46
CA GLN A 117 7.39 -6.78 -3.22
C GLN A 117 6.44 -5.88 -2.44
N ILE A 118 6.63 -4.58 -2.57
CA ILE A 118 5.79 -3.59 -1.90
C ILE A 118 4.64 -3.23 -2.82
N PHE A 119 3.42 -3.32 -2.30
CA PHE A 119 2.20 -2.99 -3.05
C PHE A 119 1.46 -1.82 -2.44
N TYR A 120 0.90 -1.00 -3.32
CA TYR A 120 -0.17 -0.08 -2.99
C TYR A 120 -1.50 -0.76 -3.32
N GLY A 121 -2.38 -0.88 -2.33
CA GLY A 121 -3.71 -1.44 -2.51
C GLY A 121 -4.77 -0.34 -2.52
N GLU A 122 -5.54 -0.25 -3.59
CA GLU A 122 -6.64 0.69 -3.73
C GLU A 122 -7.97 -0.02 -3.51
N PHE A 123 -8.81 0.50 -2.62
CA PHE A 123 -10.11 -0.10 -2.33
C PHE A 123 -11.30 0.84 -2.57
N ASP A 124 -11.04 2.12 -2.86
CA ASP A 124 -12.04 3.14 -3.18
C ASP A 124 -11.44 4.13 -4.18
N GLY A 125 -11.20 3.66 -5.40
CA GLY A 125 -10.45 4.36 -6.44
C GLY A 125 -11.10 5.60 -7.00
N ARG A 126 -10.57 6.06 -8.15
CA ARG A 126 -11.05 7.21 -8.94
C ARG A 126 -10.64 8.57 -8.41
N ARG A 127 -9.86 8.64 -7.34
CA ARG A 127 -9.29 9.88 -6.82
C ARG A 127 -7.82 9.71 -6.52
N LYS A 128 -7.09 10.80 -6.53
CA LYS A 128 -5.67 10.79 -6.18
C LYS A 128 -5.51 10.53 -4.69
N LYS A 129 -4.59 9.63 -4.37
CA LYS A 129 -4.19 9.33 -2.99
C LYS A 129 -2.69 9.28 -2.92
N ARG A 130 -2.13 9.65 -1.77
CA ARG A 130 -0.68 9.68 -1.60
C ARG A 130 -0.17 8.55 -0.73
N VAL A 131 1.06 8.18 -1.00
CA VAL A 131 1.85 7.26 -0.19
C VAL A 131 3.06 8.03 0.31
N LEU A 132 3.29 8.03 1.60
CA LEU A 132 4.45 8.67 2.21
C LEU A 132 5.59 7.67 2.29
N VAL A 133 6.75 8.05 1.76
CA VAL A 133 8.00 7.31 1.95
C VAL A 133 8.87 8.13 2.89
N LYS A 134 9.27 7.54 4.01
CA LYS A 134 10.16 8.16 4.99
C LYS A 134 11.34 7.24 5.22
N ILE A 135 12.56 7.75 5.06
CA ILE A 135 13.77 6.96 5.20
C ILE A 135 14.65 7.63 6.25
N ILE A 136 15.12 6.85 7.21
CA ILE A 136 16.06 7.31 8.23
C ILE A 136 17.24 6.36 8.28
N GLY A 137 18.43 6.91 8.54
CA GLY A 137 19.63 6.10 8.67
C GLY A 137 20.91 6.88 8.36
N GLU A 138 21.92 6.16 7.96
CA GLU A 138 23.22 6.72 7.62
C GLU A 138 23.56 6.53 6.15
#